data_5ccb491c0b5f45ffa69da657f8f3d3b2
#
_entry.id   5ccb491c0b5f45ffa69da657f8f3d3b2
#
_cell.length_a   1.000
_cell.length_b   1.000
_cell.length_c   1.000
_cell.angle_alpha   90.00
_cell.angle_beta   90.00
_cell.angle_gamma   90.00
#
_symmetry.space_group_name_H-M   'P 1'
#
loop_
_entity.id
_entity.type
_entity.pdbx_description
1 polymer ?
#
loop_
_entity_poly.entity_id
_entity_poly.type
_entity_poly.pdbx_seq_one_letter_code
_entity_poly.pdbx_strand_id
1 'polypeptide(L)'
;MQMPAFEKHVWAEIDLDALRHNFRAVKARAGEMPLCAVVKADSYGHGAVECAKVFAEEGAAWLAVSCLAEARQLRKAGLTLPILILGHVEPGRVPVLIQEDITAACYSLPQAKALSEAACAVGGKVKVHLKADTGMGRIGFALRTDFDAALAGMLDACRLPGLEVTGLFQHFAVADDDSADSVAYTSQQHELFVRAYKGLAEAGFEPAVVHCDNSAGVMLHPDWPAGLPRTRCMARPGIILYGFDPSDEVRFGIFRPVMKLKTIVSMVKEMEPGQSASYGRRFTAEKPTRVATLCAGYADGYPRLLSCGKGIVEIKGMPCPVLGRVCMDQIMVDVSALPDVQEGDEAILWGGEVSDSAETIAHKTDTISYEVLCGVSRRVPRVYLENGGIKAVEDWIL
;
A
#
# COMPACT_ATOMS: atom_id res chain seq x y z
N MET A 1 1.67 -1.53 -32.47
CA MET A 1 1.21 -0.44 -31.57
C MET A 1 2.44 0.40 -31.22
N GLN A 2 2.37 1.72 -31.46
CA GLN A 2 3.47 2.60 -31.08
C GLN A 2 3.51 2.62 -29.53
N MET A 3 4.68 2.38 -28.92
CA MET A 3 4.81 2.46 -27.47
C MET A 3 4.36 3.85 -27.00
N PRO A 4 3.57 3.98 -25.92
CA PRO A 4 3.26 5.27 -25.38
C PRO A 4 4.58 5.96 -25.01
N ALA A 5 4.81 7.12 -25.62
CA ALA A 5 5.99 7.92 -25.34
C ALA A 5 5.82 8.57 -23.96
N PHE A 6 6.81 8.43 -23.08
CA PHE A 6 6.94 9.20 -21.85
C PHE A 6 8.32 9.85 -21.82
N GLU A 7 8.43 10.96 -21.11
CA GLU A 7 9.72 11.61 -20.93
C GLU A 7 10.58 10.78 -19.97
N LYS A 8 11.75 10.32 -20.45
CA LYS A 8 12.72 9.65 -19.60
C LYS A 8 13.47 10.67 -18.74
N HIS A 9 12.88 11.04 -17.63
CA HIS A 9 13.47 11.91 -16.61
C HIS A 9 13.59 11.16 -15.29
N VAL A 10 12.46 10.93 -14.61
CA VAL A 10 12.28 9.98 -13.51
C VAL A 10 11.05 9.16 -13.82
N TRP A 11 11.07 7.85 -13.63
CA TRP A 11 9.91 6.99 -13.79
C TRP A 11 9.95 5.80 -12.82
N ALA A 12 8.78 5.29 -12.47
CA ALA A 12 8.63 4.06 -11.72
C ALA A 12 8.20 2.93 -12.65
N GLU A 13 9.05 1.92 -12.81
CA GLU A 13 8.67 0.69 -13.49
C GLU A 13 7.87 -0.19 -12.53
N ILE A 14 6.68 -0.62 -12.97
CA ILE A 14 5.75 -1.46 -12.22
C ILE A 14 5.63 -2.80 -12.93
N ASP A 15 6.19 -3.84 -12.33
CA ASP A 15 6.20 -5.20 -12.85
C ASP A 15 4.87 -5.91 -12.52
N LEU A 16 3.97 -5.99 -13.53
CA LEU A 16 2.67 -6.62 -13.37
C LEU A 16 2.78 -8.16 -13.27
N ASP A 17 3.84 -8.77 -13.79
CA ASP A 17 4.07 -10.22 -13.66
C ASP A 17 4.46 -10.56 -12.23
N ALA A 18 5.29 -9.72 -11.58
CA ALA A 18 5.59 -9.82 -10.15
C ALA A 18 4.33 -9.62 -9.29
N LEU A 19 3.48 -8.65 -9.65
CA LEU A 19 2.21 -8.39 -8.96
C LEU A 19 1.29 -9.63 -9.02
N ARG A 20 1.15 -10.26 -10.20
CA ARG A 20 0.40 -11.52 -10.39
C ARG A 20 0.97 -12.66 -9.56
N HIS A 21 2.30 -12.81 -9.59
CA HIS A 21 2.99 -13.82 -8.80
C HIS A 21 2.67 -13.69 -7.30
N ASN A 22 2.77 -12.47 -6.77
CA ASN A 22 2.51 -12.21 -5.36
C ASN A 22 1.04 -12.51 -4.99
N PHE A 23 0.09 -12.07 -5.82
CA PHE A 23 -1.33 -12.37 -5.59
C PHE A 23 -1.60 -13.87 -5.58
N ARG A 24 -1.05 -14.62 -6.54
CA ARG A 24 -1.18 -16.08 -6.62
C ARG A 24 -0.56 -16.79 -5.41
N ALA A 25 0.59 -16.31 -4.91
CA ALA A 25 1.21 -16.85 -3.70
C ALA A 25 0.33 -16.67 -2.48
N VAL A 26 -0.26 -15.49 -2.30
CA VAL A 26 -1.22 -15.23 -1.21
C VAL A 26 -2.48 -16.08 -1.38
N LYS A 27 -3.02 -16.19 -2.60
CA LYS A 27 -4.21 -17.01 -2.88
C LYS A 27 -3.98 -18.48 -2.57
N ALA A 28 -2.81 -19.02 -2.93
CA ALA A 28 -2.44 -20.39 -2.60
C ALA A 28 -2.39 -20.62 -1.08
N ARG A 29 -1.92 -19.64 -0.31
CA ARG A 29 -1.91 -19.71 1.16
C ARG A 29 -3.31 -19.59 1.76
N ALA A 30 -4.14 -18.70 1.24
CA ALA A 30 -5.51 -18.48 1.70
C ALA A 30 -6.46 -19.66 1.36
N GLY A 31 -6.11 -20.50 0.38
CA GLY A 31 -6.96 -21.59 -0.10
C GLY A 31 -8.25 -21.06 -0.70
N GLU A 32 -9.39 -21.55 -0.21
CA GLU A 32 -10.73 -21.14 -0.67
C GLU A 32 -11.20 -19.78 -0.12
N MET A 33 -10.45 -19.17 0.81
CA MET A 33 -10.84 -17.88 1.40
C MET A 33 -10.71 -16.74 0.36
N PRO A 34 -11.79 -15.99 0.10
CA PRO A 34 -11.74 -14.84 -0.80
C PRO A 34 -10.73 -13.80 -0.36
N LEU A 35 -10.10 -13.13 -1.34
CA LEU A 35 -9.14 -12.05 -1.11
C LEU A 35 -9.75 -10.69 -1.47
N CYS A 36 -9.62 -9.74 -0.58
CA CYS A 36 -9.84 -8.33 -0.80
C CYS A 36 -8.49 -7.65 -1.02
N ALA A 37 -8.13 -7.32 -2.25
CA ALA A 37 -6.88 -6.63 -2.54
C ALA A 37 -6.93 -5.19 -2.04
N VAL A 38 -5.97 -4.81 -1.18
CA VAL A 38 -5.89 -3.44 -0.65
C VAL A 38 -5.10 -2.57 -1.61
N VAL A 39 -5.80 -1.64 -2.26
CA VAL A 39 -5.28 -0.75 -3.32
C VAL A 39 -5.33 0.74 -2.95
N LYS A 40 -5.41 1.04 -1.65
CA LYS A 40 -5.38 2.41 -1.11
C LYS A 40 -4.03 3.09 -1.36
N ALA A 41 -3.98 4.41 -1.22
CA ALA A 41 -2.80 5.23 -1.45
C ALA A 41 -2.18 4.97 -2.82
N ASP A 42 -3.04 4.96 -3.87
CA ASP A 42 -2.65 4.67 -5.24
C ASP A 42 -1.93 3.31 -5.38
N SER A 43 -2.52 2.25 -4.77
CA SER A 43 -1.87 0.93 -4.68
C SER A 43 -0.48 1.02 -4.06
N TYR A 44 -0.37 1.71 -2.90
CA TYR A 44 0.94 1.97 -2.25
C TYR A 44 1.95 2.62 -3.22
N GLY A 45 1.48 3.58 -4.02
CA GLY A 45 2.29 4.32 -4.99
C GLY A 45 2.49 3.63 -6.35
N HIS A 46 1.93 2.44 -6.57
CA HIS A 46 2.14 1.66 -7.80
C HIS A 46 1.15 1.99 -8.94
N GLY A 47 0.15 2.86 -8.69
CA GLY A 47 -0.94 3.13 -9.64
C GLY A 47 -2.14 2.21 -9.42
N ALA A 48 -3.21 2.76 -8.85
CA ALA A 48 -4.34 1.97 -8.37
C ALA A 48 -5.12 1.26 -9.49
N VAL A 49 -5.29 1.90 -10.64
CA VAL A 49 -6.13 1.40 -11.72
C VAL A 49 -5.54 0.13 -12.35
N GLU A 50 -4.27 0.17 -12.77
CA GLU A 50 -3.64 -0.98 -13.44
C GLU A 50 -3.42 -2.14 -12.47
N CYS A 51 -3.00 -1.84 -11.23
CA CYS A 51 -2.89 -2.87 -10.19
C CYS A 51 -4.25 -3.53 -9.88
N ALA A 52 -5.33 -2.75 -9.75
CA ALA A 52 -6.67 -3.29 -9.49
C ALA A 52 -7.21 -4.13 -10.65
N LYS A 53 -6.89 -3.79 -11.91
CA LYS A 53 -7.22 -4.63 -13.07
C LYS A 53 -6.54 -5.99 -12.96
N VAL A 54 -5.25 -6.01 -12.65
CA VAL A 54 -4.50 -7.27 -12.46
C VAL A 54 -5.10 -8.09 -11.33
N PHE A 55 -5.42 -7.50 -10.19
CA PHE A 55 -6.05 -8.24 -9.08
C PHE A 55 -7.44 -8.78 -9.45
N ALA A 56 -8.23 -8.03 -10.22
CA ALA A 56 -9.51 -8.49 -10.72
C ALA A 56 -9.36 -9.69 -11.66
N GLU A 57 -8.41 -9.65 -12.60
CA GLU A 57 -8.07 -10.75 -13.51
C GLU A 57 -7.59 -12.01 -12.75
N GLU A 58 -6.82 -11.85 -11.67
CA GLU A 58 -6.36 -12.94 -10.81
C GLU A 58 -7.43 -13.49 -9.84
N GLY A 59 -8.61 -12.87 -9.83
CA GLY A 59 -9.79 -13.32 -9.06
C GLY A 59 -9.83 -12.78 -7.64
N ALA A 60 -9.43 -11.53 -7.42
CA ALA A 60 -9.78 -10.81 -6.21
C ALA A 60 -11.31 -10.71 -6.08
N ALA A 61 -11.82 -10.95 -4.89
CA ALA A 61 -13.25 -10.86 -4.64
C ALA A 61 -13.72 -9.43 -4.32
N TRP A 62 -12.83 -8.63 -3.74
CA TRP A 62 -13.06 -7.25 -3.31
C TRP A 62 -11.82 -6.40 -3.55
N LEU A 63 -12.04 -5.09 -3.62
CA LEU A 63 -10.99 -4.08 -3.52
C LEU A 63 -11.21 -3.25 -2.26
N ALA A 64 -10.13 -2.83 -1.60
CA ALA A 64 -10.22 -1.94 -0.44
C ALA A 64 -9.36 -0.69 -0.63
N VAL A 65 -9.98 0.45 -0.33
CA VAL A 65 -9.38 1.79 -0.47
C VAL A 65 -9.52 2.58 0.84
N SER A 66 -8.88 3.74 0.92
CA SER A 66 -8.93 4.58 2.12
C SER A 66 -10.06 5.60 2.11
N CYS A 67 -10.41 6.13 0.94
CA CYS A 67 -11.38 7.23 0.81
C CYS A 67 -12.24 7.11 -0.45
N LEU A 68 -13.30 7.93 -0.50
CA LEU A 68 -14.24 7.94 -1.63
C LEU A 68 -13.59 8.32 -2.96
N ALA A 69 -12.61 9.22 -2.95
CA ALA A 69 -11.93 9.63 -4.18
C ALA A 69 -11.22 8.46 -4.87
N GLU A 70 -10.53 7.61 -4.09
CA GLU A 70 -9.89 6.38 -4.58
C GLU A 70 -10.92 5.37 -5.10
N ALA A 71 -12.02 5.16 -4.40
CA ALA A 71 -13.10 4.28 -4.86
C ALA A 71 -13.66 4.74 -6.21
N ARG A 72 -13.92 6.04 -6.35
CA ARG A 72 -14.45 6.64 -7.58
C ARG A 72 -13.45 6.59 -8.74
N GLN A 73 -12.14 6.68 -8.47
CA GLN A 73 -11.11 6.48 -9.49
C GLN A 73 -11.23 5.08 -10.10
N LEU A 74 -11.39 4.04 -9.27
CA LEU A 74 -11.56 2.67 -9.72
C LEU A 74 -12.88 2.48 -10.50
N ARG A 75 -13.99 3.04 -10.01
CA ARG A 75 -15.28 2.98 -10.72
C ARG A 75 -15.23 3.66 -12.09
N LYS A 76 -14.60 4.85 -12.19
CA LYS A 76 -14.38 5.55 -13.46
C LYS A 76 -13.51 4.76 -14.44
N ALA A 77 -12.60 3.94 -13.94
CA ALA A 77 -11.78 3.05 -14.76
C ALA A 77 -12.50 1.74 -15.15
N GLY A 78 -13.79 1.59 -14.81
CA GLY A 78 -14.62 0.44 -15.18
C GLY A 78 -14.50 -0.77 -14.27
N LEU A 79 -13.85 -0.66 -13.10
CA LEU A 79 -13.76 -1.75 -12.12
C LEU A 79 -15.13 -1.99 -11.48
N THR A 80 -15.66 -3.21 -11.63
CA THR A 80 -17.00 -3.61 -11.14
C THR A 80 -16.97 -4.40 -9.83
N LEU A 81 -15.79 -4.86 -9.39
CA LEU A 81 -15.66 -5.57 -8.11
C LEU A 81 -16.24 -4.74 -6.95
N PRO A 82 -16.79 -5.37 -5.91
CA PRO A 82 -17.14 -4.68 -4.68
C PRO A 82 -15.96 -3.88 -4.13
N ILE A 83 -16.22 -2.64 -3.71
CA ILE A 83 -15.20 -1.74 -3.14
C ILE A 83 -15.57 -1.38 -1.71
N LEU A 84 -14.63 -1.57 -0.79
CA LEU A 84 -14.75 -1.17 0.61
C LEU A 84 -13.87 0.05 0.91
N ILE A 85 -14.46 1.13 1.40
CA ILE A 85 -13.73 2.25 1.99
C ILE A 85 -13.43 1.92 3.44
N LEU A 86 -12.14 1.81 3.78
CA LEU A 86 -11.66 1.47 5.13
C LEU A 86 -11.65 2.67 6.09
N GLY A 87 -11.64 3.88 5.55
CA GLY A 87 -11.57 5.14 6.29
C GLY A 87 -12.92 5.81 6.50
N HIS A 88 -12.86 7.08 6.90
CA HIS A 88 -14.05 7.93 7.10
C HIS A 88 -14.72 8.31 5.78
N VAL A 89 -16.05 8.32 5.80
CA VAL A 89 -16.87 8.92 4.74
C VAL A 89 -17.81 9.93 5.36
N GLU A 90 -17.85 11.13 4.79
CA GLU A 90 -18.80 12.17 5.19
C GLU A 90 -20.24 11.75 4.85
N PRO A 91 -21.22 11.94 5.76
CA PRO A 91 -22.62 11.59 5.49
C PRO A 91 -23.20 12.22 4.24
N GLY A 92 -22.79 13.45 3.89
CA GLY A 92 -23.21 14.13 2.66
C GLY A 92 -22.79 13.43 1.35
N ARG A 93 -21.91 12.41 1.43
CA ARG A 93 -21.45 11.60 0.28
C ARG A 93 -22.21 10.29 0.12
N VAL A 94 -23.14 9.95 1.02
CA VAL A 94 -23.93 8.73 0.96
C VAL A 94 -24.68 8.55 -0.38
N PRO A 95 -25.27 9.58 -1.01
CA PRO A 95 -25.89 9.42 -2.32
C PRO A 95 -24.93 8.86 -3.39
N VAL A 96 -23.65 9.28 -3.35
CA VAL A 96 -22.63 8.77 -4.27
C VAL A 96 -22.27 7.31 -3.97
N LEU A 97 -22.16 6.95 -2.67
CA LEU A 97 -21.93 5.55 -2.28
C LEU A 97 -23.02 4.61 -2.80
N ILE A 98 -24.27 5.03 -2.68
CA ILE A 98 -25.43 4.27 -3.16
C ILE A 98 -25.42 4.16 -4.69
N GLN A 99 -25.20 5.27 -5.38
CA GLN A 99 -25.21 5.34 -6.86
C GLN A 99 -24.07 4.50 -7.48
N GLU A 100 -22.88 4.54 -6.89
CA GLU A 100 -21.67 3.88 -7.42
C GLU A 100 -21.44 2.49 -6.79
N ASP A 101 -22.37 1.99 -5.99
CA ASP A 101 -22.30 0.71 -5.26
C ASP A 101 -20.99 0.53 -4.49
N ILE A 102 -20.71 1.48 -3.59
CA ILE A 102 -19.50 1.49 -2.76
C ILE A 102 -19.89 1.25 -1.30
N THR A 103 -19.20 0.33 -0.65
CA THR A 103 -19.39 -0.03 0.76
C THR A 103 -18.51 0.83 1.65
N ALA A 104 -19.05 1.37 2.75
CA ALA A 104 -18.31 2.17 3.72
C ALA A 104 -18.02 1.41 5.01
N ALA A 105 -16.91 1.74 5.68
CA ALA A 105 -16.69 1.34 7.07
C ALA A 105 -17.61 2.14 8.00
N CYS A 106 -18.30 1.43 8.90
CA CYS A 106 -19.10 2.02 9.98
C CYS A 106 -18.46 1.67 11.32
N TYR A 107 -17.98 2.66 12.06
CA TYR A 107 -17.08 2.47 13.19
C TYR A 107 -17.58 3.09 14.51
N SER A 108 -18.76 3.71 14.51
CA SER A 108 -19.39 4.23 15.72
C SER A 108 -20.90 4.41 15.51
N LEU A 109 -21.68 4.37 16.61
CA LEU A 109 -23.12 4.59 16.54
C LEU A 109 -23.49 6.02 16.07
N PRO A 110 -22.81 7.10 16.47
CA PRO A 110 -23.08 8.43 15.92
C PRO A 110 -22.88 8.51 14.40
N GLN A 111 -21.80 7.91 13.87
CA GLN A 111 -21.58 7.85 12.43
C GLN A 111 -22.65 6.98 11.74
N ALA A 112 -22.99 5.83 12.31
CA ALA A 112 -24.05 4.96 11.80
C ALA A 112 -25.39 5.71 11.62
N LYS A 113 -25.79 6.49 12.65
CA LYS A 113 -26.99 7.33 12.60
C LYS A 113 -26.92 8.36 11.49
N ALA A 114 -25.80 9.09 11.37
CA ALA A 114 -25.63 10.10 10.34
C ALA A 114 -25.63 9.52 8.91
N LEU A 115 -24.99 8.36 8.69
CA LEU A 115 -25.05 7.66 7.41
C LEU A 115 -26.47 7.18 7.09
N SER A 116 -27.19 6.64 8.09
CA SER A 116 -28.56 6.19 7.93
C SER A 116 -29.52 7.33 7.58
N GLU A 117 -29.44 8.45 8.29
CA GLU A 117 -30.23 9.65 8.02
C GLU A 117 -30.01 10.15 6.58
N ALA A 118 -28.75 10.23 6.15
CA ALA A 118 -28.40 10.66 4.80
C ALA A 118 -28.91 9.68 3.72
N ALA A 119 -28.90 8.36 3.97
CA ALA A 119 -29.45 7.36 3.08
C ALA A 119 -30.97 7.44 3.00
N CYS A 120 -31.65 7.57 4.12
CA CYS A 120 -33.12 7.76 4.19
C CYS A 120 -33.56 9.03 3.45
N ALA A 121 -32.80 10.12 3.54
CA ALA A 121 -33.10 11.39 2.87
C ALA A 121 -33.16 11.26 1.34
N VAL A 122 -32.48 10.26 0.75
CA VAL A 122 -32.51 9.96 -0.70
C VAL A 122 -33.32 8.70 -1.02
N GLY A 123 -34.05 8.16 -0.04
CA GLY A 123 -34.91 6.99 -0.23
C GLY A 123 -34.16 5.68 -0.46
N GLY A 124 -32.88 5.60 -0.04
CA GLY A 124 -32.03 4.44 -0.27
C GLY A 124 -31.47 3.81 1.01
N LYS A 125 -30.62 2.81 0.84
CA LYS A 125 -29.79 2.22 1.89
C LYS A 125 -28.34 2.21 1.46
N VAL A 126 -27.42 2.54 2.38
CA VAL A 126 -25.99 2.46 2.14
C VAL A 126 -25.43 1.17 2.72
N LYS A 127 -24.64 0.45 1.91
CA LYS A 127 -23.91 -0.74 2.36
C LYS A 127 -22.78 -0.36 3.30
N VAL A 128 -22.70 -1.04 4.43
CA VAL A 128 -21.65 -0.79 5.42
C VAL A 128 -21.07 -2.10 5.96
N HIS A 129 -19.76 -2.07 6.27
CA HIS A 129 -19.15 -3.07 7.13
C HIS A 129 -18.89 -2.45 8.51
N LEU A 130 -19.40 -3.10 9.56
CA LEU A 130 -19.11 -2.66 10.93
C LEU A 130 -17.63 -2.87 11.25
N LYS A 131 -16.99 -1.85 11.75
CA LYS A 131 -15.59 -1.92 12.19
C LYS A 131 -15.52 -2.14 13.68
N ALA A 132 -15.02 -3.32 14.08
CA ALA A 132 -14.70 -3.64 15.46
C ALA A 132 -13.28 -3.14 15.80
N ASP A 133 -13.12 -2.41 16.89
CA ASP A 133 -11.82 -2.14 17.48
C ASP A 133 -11.58 -3.12 18.64
N THR A 134 -10.75 -4.11 18.33
CA THR A 134 -10.36 -5.18 19.25
C THR A 134 -9.03 -4.88 19.94
N GLY A 135 -8.42 -3.71 19.64
CA GLY A 135 -7.15 -3.32 20.24
C GLY A 135 -6.18 -2.60 19.29
N MET A 136 -6.58 -2.31 18.04
CA MET A 136 -5.78 -1.44 17.16
C MET A 136 -5.78 0.01 17.65
N GLY A 137 -6.84 0.46 18.37
CA GLY A 137 -6.91 1.78 18.99
C GLY A 137 -7.01 2.95 18.00
N ARG A 138 -7.53 2.71 16.79
CA ARG A 138 -7.57 3.71 15.71
C ARG A 138 -8.97 4.18 15.40
N ILE A 139 -9.84 3.34 14.93
CA ILE A 139 -11.27 3.54 14.71
C ILE A 139 -12.01 2.22 14.92
N GLY A 140 -13.26 2.24 15.34
CA GLY A 140 -14.10 1.06 15.53
C GLY A 140 -14.95 1.14 16.79
N PHE A 141 -15.96 0.29 16.86
CA PHE A 141 -16.68 0.04 18.11
C PHE A 141 -15.71 -0.58 19.13
N ALA A 142 -15.51 0.07 20.27
CA ALA A 142 -14.38 -0.15 21.19
C ALA A 142 -14.57 -1.42 22.07
N LEU A 143 -14.54 -2.60 21.44
CA LEU A 143 -14.80 -3.89 22.10
C LEU A 143 -13.81 -4.21 23.22
N ARG A 144 -12.56 -3.74 23.13
CA ARG A 144 -11.55 -3.96 24.16
C ARG A 144 -11.79 -3.10 25.40
N THR A 145 -12.38 -1.93 25.24
CA THR A 145 -12.62 -0.98 26.36
C THR A 145 -13.90 -1.33 27.12
N ASP A 146 -15.01 -1.52 26.40
CA ASP A 146 -16.30 -1.90 26.93
C ASP A 146 -17.03 -2.75 25.90
N PHE A 147 -16.93 -4.07 26.08
CA PHE A 147 -17.47 -5.03 25.12
C PHE A 147 -18.97 -4.91 24.97
N ASP A 148 -19.69 -4.82 26.09
CA ASP A 148 -21.16 -4.87 26.09
C ASP A 148 -21.78 -3.60 25.48
N ALA A 149 -21.22 -2.42 25.85
CA ALA A 149 -21.63 -1.15 25.25
C ALA A 149 -21.29 -1.09 23.75
N ALA A 150 -20.11 -1.59 23.32
CA ALA A 150 -19.73 -1.64 21.94
C ALA A 150 -20.61 -2.59 21.12
N LEU A 151 -20.90 -3.78 21.62
CA LEU A 151 -21.82 -4.74 20.98
C LEU A 151 -23.24 -4.17 20.87
N ALA A 152 -23.74 -3.54 21.94
CA ALA A 152 -25.06 -2.87 21.90
C ALA A 152 -25.09 -1.77 20.83
N GLY A 153 -24.04 -0.95 20.73
CA GLY A 153 -23.93 0.05 19.66
C GLY A 153 -23.87 -0.53 18.25
N MET A 154 -23.22 -1.68 18.07
CA MET A 154 -23.22 -2.41 16.79
C MET A 154 -24.62 -2.96 16.45
N LEU A 155 -25.32 -3.53 17.41
CA LEU A 155 -26.70 -4.00 17.26
C LEU A 155 -27.67 -2.86 16.93
N ASP A 156 -27.52 -1.71 17.56
CA ASP A 156 -28.30 -0.51 17.24
C ASP A 156 -28.01 -0.04 15.81
N ALA A 157 -26.75 -0.05 15.37
CA ALA A 157 -26.39 0.27 13.99
C ALA A 157 -27.06 -0.69 12.99
N CYS A 158 -27.12 -2.00 13.29
CA CYS A 158 -27.81 -3.00 12.45
C CYS A 158 -29.31 -2.72 12.27
N ARG A 159 -29.96 -2.04 13.22
CA ARG A 159 -31.40 -1.73 13.19
C ARG A 159 -31.74 -0.43 12.47
N LEU A 160 -30.75 0.37 12.08
CA LEU A 160 -30.98 1.66 11.43
C LEU A 160 -31.55 1.47 10.01
N PRO A 161 -32.65 2.14 9.63
CA PRO A 161 -33.39 1.88 8.40
C PRO A 161 -32.62 2.22 7.13
N GLY A 162 -31.71 3.19 7.17
CA GLY A 162 -30.89 3.62 6.03
C GLY A 162 -29.60 2.84 5.86
N LEU A 163 -29.29 1.86 6.73
CA LEU A 163 -28.11 1.02 6.60
C LEU A 163 -28.45 -0.38 6.09
N GLU A 164 -27.56 -0.92 5.26
CA GLU A 164 -27.47 -2.32 4.92
C GLU A 164 -26.13 -2.85 5.45
N VAL A 165 -26.15 -3.50 6.62
CA VAL A 165 -24.95 -4.05 7.25
C VAL A 165 -24.59 -5.36 6.56
N THR A 166 -23.62 -5.32 5.65
CA THR A 166 -23.19 -6.47 4.85
C THR A 166 -21.94 -7.15 5.38
N GLY A 167 -21.19 -6.51 6.28
CA GLY A 167 -19.96 -7.09 6.77
C GLY A 167 -19.58 -6.66 8.18
N LEU A 168 -18.61 -7.41 8.73
CA LEU A 168 -17.97 -7.15 10.02
C LEU A 168 -16.46 -7.30 9.87
N PHE A 169 -15.67 -6.36 10.40
CA PHE A 169 -14.21 -6.47 10.32
C PHE A 169 -13.48 -5.84 11.49
N GLN A 170 -12.25 -6.30 11.68
CA GLN A 170 -11.28 -5.75 12.60
C GLN A 170 -9.90 -5.59 11.92
N HIS A 171 -8.89 -5.14 12.64
CA HIS A 171 -7.50 -5.08 12.16
C HIS A 171 -6.54 -5.45 13.28
N PHE A 172 -5.66 -6.40 13.01
CA PHE A 172 -4.62 -6.78 13.95
C PHE A 172 -3.56 -5.68 14.07
N ALA A 173 -3.09 -5.47 15.29
CA ALA A 173 -2.09 -4.44 15.59
C ALA A 173 -0.65 -4.94 15.41
N VAL A 174 -0.42 -6.21 15.76
CA VAL A 174 0.93 -6.83 15.89
C VAL A 174 0.96 -8.28 15.37
N ALA A 175 0.17 -8.59 14.33
CA ALA A 175 0.16 -9.93 13.76
C ALA A 175 1.43 -10.28 12.97
N ASP A 176 2.31 -9.32 12.77
CA ASP A 176 3.60 -9.38 12.10
C ASP A 176 4.80 -9.38 13.06
N ASP A 177 4.55 -9.64 14.34
CA ASP A 177 5.55 -9.81 15.40
C ASP A 177 5.33 -11.15 16.10
N ASP A 178 6.37 -12.00 16.14
CA ASP A 178 6.33 -13.37 16.68
C ASP A 178 6.70 -13.44 18.17
N SER A 179 6.92 -12.31 18.84
CA SER A 179 7.13 -12.28 20.28
C SER A 179 5.91 -12.83 21.03
N ALA A 180 6.16 -13.50 22.17
CA ALA A 180 5.09 -14.12 22.95
C ALA A 180 3.99 -13.14 23.37
N ASP A 181 4.34 -11.88 23.65
CA ASP A 181 3.41 -10.82 24.01
C ASP A 181 2.52 -10.42 22.81
N SER A 182 3.11 -10.24 21.63
CA SER A 182 2.40 -9.89 20.40
C SER A 182 1.49 -11.01 19.91
N VAL A 183 1.95 -12.28 20.01
CA VAL A 183 1.12 -13.46 19.71
C VAL A 183 -0.08 -13.53 20.66
N ALA A 184 0.13 -13.34 21.97
CA ALA A 184 -0.95 -13.32 22.96
C ALA A 184 -1.93 -12.16 22.71
N TYR A 185 -1.43 -10.96 22.37
CA TYR A 185 -2.26 -9.81 22.06
C TYR A 185 -3.12 -10.05 20.82
N THR A 186 -2.54 -10.59 19.76
CA THR A 186 -3.22 -10.92 18.51
C THR A 186 -4.31 -11.97 18.73
N SER A 187 -4.04 -12.97 19.55
CA SER A 187 -5.03 -13.98 19.96
C SER A 187 -6.21 -13.36 20.71
N GLN A 188 -5.96 -12.45 21.65
CA GLN A 188 -7.01 -11.72 22.36
C GLN A 188 -7.85 -10.84 21.41
N GLN A 189 -7.22 -10.18 20.42
CA GLN A 189 -7.96 -9.44 19.40
C GLN A 189 -8.90 -10.35 18.61
N HIS A 190 -8.42 -11.54 18.24
CA HIS A 190 -9.23 -12.54 17.54
C HIS A 190 -10.40 -13.04 18.38
N GLU A 191 -10.18 -13.39 19.64
CA GLU A 191 -11.21 -13.84 20.57
C GLU A 191 -12.34 -12.80 20.75
N LEU A 192 -11.96 -11.52 20.94
CA LEU A 192 -12.93 -10.42 21.02
C LEU A 192 -13.76 -10.29 19.73
N PHE A 193 -13.11 -10.45 18.59
CA PHE A 193 -13.77 -10.38 17.28
C PHE A 193 -14.77 -11.53 17.08
N VAL A 194 -14.38 -12.77 17.42
CA VAL A 194 -15.25 -13.94 17.37
C VAL A 194 -16.45 -13.77 18.31
N ARG A 195 -16.21 -13.26 19.53
CA ARG A 195 -17.27 -13.00 20.51
C ARG A 195 -18.26 -11.95 19.98
N ALA A 196 -17.78 -10.89 19.35
CA ALA A 196 -18.64 -9.87 18.74
C ALA A 196 -19.48 -10.43 17.59
N TYR A 197 -18.87 -11.23 16.71
CA TYR A 197 -19.61 -11.93 15.65
C TYR A 197 -20.74 -12.81 16.23
N LYS A 198 -20.45 -13.61 17.25
CA LYS A 198 -21.44 -14.47 17.91
C LYS A 198 -22.58 -13.65 18.52
N GLY A 199 -22.27 -12.57 19.21
CA GLY A 199 -23.30 -11.69 19.79
C GLY A 199 -24.22 -11.03 18.73
N LEU A 200 -23.66 -10.67 17.56
CA LEU A 200 -24.48 -10.20 16.44
C LEU A 200 -25.36 -11.33 15.87
N ALA A 201 -24.82 -12.52 15.67
CA ALA A 201 -25.55 -13.68 15.12
C ALA A 201 -26.68 -14.14 16.05
N GLU A 202 -26.44 -14.21 17.37
CA GLU A 202 -27.45 -14.54 18.38
C GLU A 202 -28.62 -13.53 18.40
N ALA A 203 -28.35 -12.27 18.05
CA ALA A 203 -29.37 -11.25 17.89
C ALA A 203 -30.03 -11.24 16.50
N GLY A 204 -29.73 -12.21 15.64
CA GLY A 204 -30.32 -12.37 14.30
C GLY A 204 -29.65 -11.55 13.20
N PHE A 205 -28.44 -10.95 13.45
CA PHE A 205 -27.67 -10.20 12.47
C PHE A 205 -26.44 -10.99 12.05
N GLU A 206 -26.53 -11.67 10.91
CA GLU A 206 -25.42 -12.45 10.35
C GLU A 206 -24.78 -11.70 9.17
N PRO A 207 -23.62 -11.01 9.35
CA PRO A 207 -22.92 -10.36 8.26
C PRO A 207 -22.58 -11.36 7.13
N ALA A 208 -22.78 -10.95 5.89
CA ALA A 208 -22.45 -11.79 4.72
C ALA A 208 -20.92 -11.97 4.56
N VAL A 209 -20.15 -10.97 4.98
CA VAL A 209 -18.68 -10.99 4.92
C VAL A 209 -18.09 -10.69 6.29
N VAL A 210 -17.14 -11.54 6.72
CA VAL A 210 -16.42 -11.37 7.99
C VAL A 210 -14.91 -11.36 7.70
N HIS A 211 -14.18 -10.33 8.13
CA HIS A 211 -12.77 -10.23 7.75
C HIS A 211 -11.88 -9.66 8.86
N CYS A 212 -10.90 -10.44 9.27
CA CYS A 212 -9.92 -10.08 10.30
C CYS A 212 -8.49 -9.96 9.74
N ASP A 213 -8.11 -10.82 8.80
CA ASP A 213 -6.74 -11.00 8.37
C ASP A 213 -6.23 -9.83 7.51
N ASN A 214 -5.09 -9.28 7.90
CA ASN A 214 -4.23 -8.43 7.09
C ASN A 214 -3.17 -9.28 6.37
N SER A 215 -2.11 -8.66 5.83
CA SER A 215 -1.00 -9.36 5.16
C SER A 215 -0.36 -10.43 6.03
N ALA A 216 -0.05 -10.12 7.28
CA ALA A 216 0.53 -11.08 8.22
C ALA A 216 -0.48 -12.17 8.62
N GLY A 217 -1.72 -11.78 8.94
CA GLY A 217 -2.76 -12.71 9.35
C GLY A 217 -2.99 -13.82 8.34
N VAL A 218 -3.17 -13.50 7.06
CA VAL A 218 -3.42 -14.51 6.02
C VAL A 218 -2.23 -15.45 5.80
N MET A 219 -1.01 -14.97 6.02
CA MET A 219 0.20 -15.77 5.82
C MET A 219 0.56 -16.64 7.01
N LEU A 220 0.42 -16.13 8.24
CA LEU A 220 0.84 -16.80 9.46
C LEU A 220 -0.25 -17.68 10.08
N HIS A 221 -1.51 -17.27 9.92
CA HIS A 221 -2.64 -17.87 10.61
C HIS A 221 -3.72 -18.37 9.64
N PRO A 222 -3.41 -19.32 8.74
CA PRO A 222 -4.38 -19.81 7.74
C PRO A 222 -5.58 -20.52 8.37
N ASP A 223 -5.47 -20.94 9.64
CA ASP A 223 -6.56 -21.53 10.41
C ASP A 223 -7.47 -20.49 11.08
N TRP A 224 -7.07 -19.22 11.07
CA TRP A 224 -7.98 -18.14 11.33
C TRP A 224 -8.84 -17.96 10.07
N PRO A 225 -10.06 -18.19 10.20
CA PRO A 225 -10.98 -17.73 11.21
C PRO A 225 -11.57 -18.85 12.09
N ALA A 226 -10.81 -19.41 12.97
CA ALA A 226 -11.34 -20.34 13.96
C ALA A 226 -12.49 -19.66 14.74
N GLY A 227 -13.63 -20.36 14.82
CA GLY A 227 -14.83 -19.82 15.49
C GLY A 227 -15.69 -18.85 14.65
N LEU A 228 -15.31 -18.60 13.38
CA LEU A 228 -16.09 -17.85 12.41
C LEU A 228 -16.57 -18.75 11.26
N PRO A 229 -17.66 -18.41 10.54
CA PRO A 229 -18.13 -19.19 9.39
C PRO A 229 -17.17 -19.04 8.21
N ARG A 230 -16.38 -20.06 7.91
CA ARG A 230 -15.35 -20.04 6.85
C ARG A 230 -15.88 -19.56 5.49
N THR A 231 -17.12 -19.90 5.15
CA THR A 231 -17.78 -19.50 3.89
C THR A 231 -18.05 -17.99 3.78
N ARG A 232 -17.97 -17.26 4.90
CA ARG A 232 -18.18 -15.81 4.95
C ARG A 232 -16.87 -15.05 5.18
N CYS A 233 -15.74 -15.75 5.40
CA CYS A 233 -14.47 -15.14 5.71
C CYS A 233 -13.78 -14.63 4.47
N MET A 234 -13.01 -13.53 4.62
CA MET A 234 -12.24 -12.88 3.59
C MET A 234 -10.96 -12.31 4.20
N ALA A 235 -9.83 -12.39 3.50
CA ALA A 235 -8.58 -11.75 3.90
C ALA A 235 -8.35 -10.45 3.12
N ARG A 236 -7.57 -9.53 3.73
CA ARG A 236 -7.24 -8.21 3.17
C ARG A 236 -5.72 -8.05 3.04
N PRO A 237 -5.05 -8.78 2.11
CA PRO A 237 -3.63 -8.58 1.85
C PRO A 237 -3.40 -7.17 1.28
N GLY A 238 -2.30 -6.55 1.72
CA GLY A 238 -1.84 -5.25 1.26
C GLY A 238 -0.41 -5.33 0.79
N ILE A 239 0.57 -4.98 1.64
CA ILE A 239 1.98 -4.81 1.28
C ILE A 239 2.60 -6.03 0.60
N ILE A 240 2.24 -7.25 1.00
CA ILE A 240 2.74 -8.49 0.40
C ILE A 240 2.36 -8.63 -1.08
N LEU A 241 1.28 -8.01 -1.52
CA LEU A 241 0.90 -7.97 -2.93
C LEU A 241 1.89 -7.17 -3.78
N TYR A 242 2.56 -6.21 -3.15
CA TYR A 242 3.56 -5.33 -3.78
C TYR A 242 4.99 -5.82 -3.60
N GLY A 243 5.16 -7.00 -2.98
CA GLY A 243 6.43 -7.71 -2.92
C GLY A 243 7.28 -7.46 -1.68
N PHE A 244 6.68 -6.96 -0.60
CA PHE A 244 7.37 -6.69 0.65
C PHE A 244 6.73 -7.44 1.80
N ASP A 245 7.56 -7.94 2.70
CA ASP A 245 7.10 -8.57 3.93
C ASP A 245 6.48 -7.51 4.88
N PRO A 246 5.54 -7.89 5.76
CA PRO A 246 4.82 -6.94 6.61
C PRO A 246 5.69 -6.29 7.68
N SER A 247 6.75 -6.96 8.10
CA SER A 247 7.74 -6.51 9.10
C SER A 247 9.09 -7.18 8.87
N ASP A 248 10.10 -6.79 9.65
CA ASP A 248 11.42 -7.40 9.63
C ASP A 248 11.47 -8.72 10.40
N GLU A 249 10.58 -8.88 11.38
CA GLU A 249 10.47 -10.06 12.24
C GLU A 249 9.89 -11.25 11.48
N VAL A 250 9.05 -10.98 10.47
CA VAL A 250 8.36 -12.03 9.71
C VAL A 250 8.73 -11.94 8.24
N ARG A 251 9.53 -12.90 7.78
CA ARG A 251 10.03 -13.00 6.42
C ARG A 251 9.53 -14.26 5.72
N PHE A 252 8.88 -14.10 4.59
CA PHE A 252 8.36 -15.22 3.79
C PHE A 252 9.30 -15.61 2.65
N GLY A 253 10.06 -14.67 2.10
CA GLY A 253 11.04 -14.90 1.03
C GLY A 253 10.47 -15.36 -0.32
N ILE A 254 9.17 -15.23 -0.53
CA ILE A 254 8.47 -15.69 -1.74
C ILE A 254 7.93 -14.53 -2.59
N PHE A 255 7.84 -13.34 -2.02
CA PHE A 255 7.30 -12.17 -2.71
C PHE A 255 8.38 -11.49 -3.56
N ARG A 256 7.94 -10.90 -4.67
CA ARG A 256 8.80 -10.21 -5.63
C ARG A 256 8.48 -8.72 -5.59
N PRO A 257 9.47 -7.85 -5.31
CA PRO A 257 9.27 -6.41 -5.41
C PRO A 257 8.71 -6.01 -6.77
N VAL A 258 7.66 -5.19 -6.75
CA VAL A 258 6.90 -4.81 -7.96
C VAL A 258 7.43 -3.52 -8.58
N MET A 259 8.00 -2.61 -7.77
CA MET A 259 8.42 -1.28 -8.24
C MET A 259 9.94 -1.15 -8.28
N LYS A 260 10.44 -0.53 -9.37
CA LYS A 260 11.80 0.04 -9.47
C LYS A 260 11.68 1.53 -9.78
N LEU A 261 12.39 2.37 -9.04
CA LEU A 261 12.48 3.79 -9.35
C LEU A 261 13.73 4.06 -10.16
N LYS A 262 13.58 4.64 -11.35
CA LYS A 262 14.64 4.90 -12.31
C LYS A 262 14.74 6.37 -12.70
N THR A 263 15.90 6.73 -13.20
CA THR A 263 16.20 8.06 -13.76
C THR A 263 17.31 7.95 -14.82
N ILE A 264 17.74 9.09 -15.34
CA ILE A 264 18.90 9.18 -16.26
C ILE A 264 20.02 10.02 -15.67
N VAL A 265 21.21 9.79 -16.19
CA VAL A 265 22.38 10.66 -15.99
C VAL A 265 22.24 11.91 -16.86
N SER A 266 22.22 13.09 -16.24
CA SER A 266 22.13 14.37 -16.96
C SER A 266 23.48 15.02 -17.24
N MET A 267 24.50 14.68 -16.45
CA MET A 267 25.84 15.23 -16.58
C MET A 267 26.86 14.30 -15.96
N VAL A 268 28.04 14.22 -16.59
CA VAL A 268 29.24 13.59 -16.01
C VAL A 268 30.38 14.59 -15.97
N LYS A 269 31.08 14.66 -14.86
CA LYS A 269 32.22 15.57 -14.68
C LYS A 269 33.30 14.99 -13.79
N GLU A 270 34.53 15.46 -13.96
CA GLU A 270 35.62 15.21 -13.02
C GLU A 270 35.63 16.31 -11.95
N MET A 271 35.88 15.94 -10.71
CA MET A 271 36.12 16.86 -9.60
C MET A 271 37.53 16.68 -9.09
N GLU A 272 38.29 17.79 -9.05
CA GLU A 272 39.63 17.81 -8.51
C GLU A 272 39.61 17.83 -6.97
N PRO A 273 40.74 17.39 -6.32
CA PRO A 273 40.86 17.47 -4.87
C PRO A 273 40.59 18.89 -4.35
N GLY A 274 39.77 18.98 -3.28
CA GLY A 274 39.36 20.25 -2.69
C GLY A 274 38.07 20.84 -3.28
N GLN A 275 37.60 20.37 -4.42
CA GLN A 275 36.29 20.78 -4.97
C GLN A 275 35.16 20.13 -4.17
N SER A 276 34.07 20.89 -3.98
CA SER A 276 32.94 20.45 -3.18
C SER A 276 31.67 20.32 -4.03
N ALA A 277 30.76 19.39 -3.63
CA ALA A 277 29.45 19.17 -4.26
C ALA A 277 28.32 19.40 -3.28
N SER A 278 27.16 19.80 -3.84
CA SER A 278 25.85 19.92 -3.21
C SER A 278 25.74 20.98 -2.10
N TYR A 279 24.50 21.14 -1.60
CA TYR A 279 24.15 22.11 -0.57
C TYR A 279 24.95 21.94 0.73
N GLY A 280 25.51 23.04 1.20
CA GLY A 280 26.34 23.08 2.41
C GLY A 280 27.69 22.42 2.25
N ARG A 281 28.13 22.17 1.00
CA ARG A 281 29.45 21.61 0.67
C ARG A 281 29.77 20.36 1.52
N ARG A 282 28.79 19.45 1.66
CA ARG A 282 28.93 18.28 2.54
C ARG A 282 29.73 17.14 1.95
N PHE A 283 30.07 17.23 0.67
CA PHE A 283 31.07 16.40 0.02
C PHE A 283 32.20 17.31 -0.49
N THR A 284 33.43 16.93 -0.24
CA THR A 284 34.65 17.54 -0.82
C THR A 284 35.52 16.40 -1.35
N ALA A 285 35.90 16.47 -2.60
CA ALA A 285 36.77 15.47 -3.22
C ALA A 285 38.15 15.49 -2.57
N GLU A 286 38.63 14.37 -2.08
CA GLU A 286 39.97 14.18 -1.53
C GLU A 286 40.96 13.72 -2.60
N LYS A 287 40.45 13.14 -3.67
CA LYS A 287 41.18 12.66 -4.87
C LYS A 287 40.37 13.01 -6.11
N PRO A 288 40.97 12.94 -7.32
CA PRO A 288 40.19 13.05 -8.54
C PRO A 288 38.99 12.09 -8.50
N THR A 289 37.79 12.64 -8.61
CA THR A 289 36.52 11.89 -8.43
C THR A 289 35.62 12.16 -9.63
N ARG A 290 35.20 11.09 -10.31
CA ARG A 290 34.25 11.16 -11.41
C ARG A 290 32.84 11.15 -10.85
N VAL A 291 32.05 12.18 -11.18
CA VAL A 291 30.71 12.41 -10.60
C VAL A 291 29.68 12.43 -11.70
N ALA A 292 28.63 11.63 -11.54
CA ALA A 292 27.41 11.73 -12.34
C ALA A 292 26.34 12.52 -11.58
N THR A 293 25.61 13.37 -12.29
CA THR A 293 24.41 14.05 -11.81
C THR A 293 23.19 13.33 -12.41
N LEU A 294 22.24 12.96 -11.56
CA LEU A 294 21.00 12.26 -11.93
C LEU A 294 19.82 13.22 -11.89
N CYS A 295 18.86 13.02 -12.80
CA CYS A 295 17.62 13.81 -12.91
C CYS A 295 16.55 13.45 -11.87
N ALA A 296 16.91 13.26 -10.62
CA ALA A 296 15.98 12.86 -9.56
C ALA A 296 16.34 13.51 -8.24
N GLY A 297 15.35 13.70 -7.37
CA GLY A 297 15.58 14.21 -6.02
C GLY A 297 14.46 13.89 -5.05
N TYR A 298 14.40 14.64 -3.93
CA TYR A 298 13.39 14.35 -2.92
C TYR A 298 11.97 14.74 -3.36
N ALA A 299 11.79 15.56 -4.38
CA ALA A 299 10.48 15.86 -4.95
C ALA A 299 9.90 14.69 -5.77
N ASP A 300 10.75 13.72 -6.14
CA ASP A 300 10.35 12.50 -6.85
C ASP A 300 10.08 11.32 -5.91
N GLY A 301 10.44 11.46 -4.63
CA GLY A 301 10.29 10.40 -3.64
C GLY A 301 11.62 9.75 -3.21
N TYR A 302 12.79 10.26 -3.66
CA TYR A 302 14.08 9.78 -3.15
C TYR A 302 14.43 10.51 -1.85
N PRO A 303 14.46 9.84 -0.69
CA PRO A 303 14.54 10.51 0.61
C PRO A 303 15.81 11.35 0.79
N ARG A 304 15.66 12.60 1.27
CA ARG A 304 16.79 13.48 1.56
C ARG A 304 17.74 12.95 2.65
N LEU A 305 17.26 12.05 3.50
CA LEU A 305 18.04 11.37 4.53
C LEU A 305 19.10 10.42 3.96
N LEU A 306 18.99 10.03 2.68
CA LEU A 306 20.00 9.23 1.97
C LEU A 306 21.22 10.03 1.50
N SER A 307 21.35 11.27 1.92
CA SER A 307 22.50 12.14 1.64
C SER A 307 23.81 11.61 2.22
N CYS A 308 24.92 12.10 1.66
CA CYS A 308 26.29 11.94 2.21
C CYS A 308 26.73 10.47 2.35
N GLY A 309 26.59 9.70 1.29
CA GLY A 309 27.06 8.31 1.21
C GLY A 309 26.10 7.27 1.78
N LYS A 310 24.97 7.69 2.35
CA LYS A 310 23.98 6.72 2.89
C LYS A 310 23.22 5.97 1.79
N GLY A 311 22.82 6.67 0.73
CA GLY A 311 22.12 6.09 -0.41
C GLY A 311 23.06 5.47 -1.41
N ILE A 312 22.65 4.33 -1.98
CA ILE A 312 23.35 3.62 -3.05
C ILE A 312 22.39 3.50 -4.23
N VAL A 313 22.78 4.05 -5.37
CA VAL A 313 22.06 3.85 -6.64
C VAL A 313 22.85 2.88 -7.54
N GLU A 314 22.21 2.36 -8.56
CA GLU A 314 22.83 1.44 -9.51
C GLU A 314 22.96 2.11 -10.88
N ILE A 315 24.14 2.04 -11.49
CA ILE A 315 24.39 2.43 -12.89
C ILE A 315 25.19 1.31 -13.55
N LYS A 316 24.71 0.79 -14.67
CA LYS A 316 25.36 -0.34 -15.41
C LYS A 316 25.69 -1.54 -14.51
N GLY A 317 24.80 -1.87 -13.56
CA GLY A 317 25.01 -3.00 -12.64
C GLY A 317 26.03 -2.76 -11.53
N MET A 318 26.47 -1.50 -11.31
CA MET A 318 27.46 -1.16 -10.29
C MET A 318 26.85 -0.22 -9.24
N PRO A 319 27.19 -0.41 -7.95
CA PRO A 319 26.73 0.47 -6.88
C PRO A 319 27.46 1.81 -6.91
N CYS A 320 26.69 2.90 -6.90
CA CYS A 320 27.18 4.27 -6.93
C CYS A 320 26.69 5.04 -5.70
N PRO A 321 27.55 5.40 -4.74
CA PRO A 321 27.14 6.11 -3.54
C PRO A 321 26.76 7.56 -3.82
N VAL A 322 25.77 8.07 -3.08
CA VAL A 322 25.30 9.45 -3.17
C VAL A 322 26.35 10.41 -2.58
N LEU A 323 26.76 11.40 -3.35
CA LEU A 323 27.71 12.43 -2.93
C LEU A 323 26.99 13.70 -2.46
N GLY A 324 27.34 14.14 -1.24
CA GLY A 324 26.76 15.35 -0.65
C GLY A 324 25.23 15.18 -0.37
N ARG A 325 24.50 16.29 -0.37
CA ARG A 325 23.07 16.28 -0.08
C ARG A 325 22.24 15.98 -1.31
N VAL A 326 21.21 15.12 -1.16
CA VAL A 326 20.12 14.97 -2.14
C VAL A 326 19.43 16.33 -2.29
N CYS A 327 19.30 16.82 -3.52
CA CYS A 327 18.61 18.07 -3.84
C CYS A 327 17.13 17.81 -4.15
N MET A 328 16.37 18.84 -4.51
CA MET A 328 14.96 18.70 -4.85
C MET A 328 14.77 17.83 -6.10
N ASP A 329 15.55 18.08 -7.14
CA ASP A 329 15.38 17.52 -8.48
C ASP A 329 16.67 16.87 -9.02
N GLN A 330 17.75 16.80 -8.22
CA GLN A 330 19.04 16.27 -8.67
C GLN A 330 19.78 15.55 -7.54
N ILE A 331 20.53 14.50 -7.92
CA ILE A 331 21.41 13.74 -7.03
C ILE A 331 22.77 13.61 -7.71
N MET A 332 23.85 13.82 -6.96
CA MET A 332 25.21 13.52 -7.41
C MET A 332 25.65 12.18 -6.85
N VAL A 333 26.29 11.36 -7.67
CA VAL A 333 26.80 10.04 -7.29
C VAL A 333 28.23 9.84 -7.76
N ASP A 334 29.01 9.03 -7.03
CA ASP A 334 30.35 8.64 -7.42
C ASP A 334 30.31 7.55 -8.49
N VAL A 335 30.87 7.85 -9.65
CA VAL A 335 31.03 6.92 -10.78
C VAL A 335 32.50 6.73 -11.14
N SER A 336 33.42 6.94 -10.22
CA SER A 336 34.88 6.80 -10.46
C SER A 336 35.29 5.39 -10.92
N ALA A 337 34.51 4.36 -10.52
CA ALA A 337 34.69 2.97 -10.97
C ALA A 337 34.09 2.67 -12.37
N LEU A 338 33.42 3.64 -12.99
CA LEU A 338 32.65 3.49 -14.23
C LEU A 338 33.12 4.51 -15.28
N PRO A 339 34.27 4.29 -15.96
CA PRO A 339 34.84 5.26 -16.89
C PRO A 339 33.98 5.51 -18.14
N ASP A 340 33.09 4.60 -18.46
CA ASP A 340 32.23 4.60 -19.66
C ASP A 340 30.80 5.13 -19.38
N VAL A 341 30.52 5.64 -18.18
CA VAL A 341 29.24 6.30 -17.90
C VAL A 341 29.16 7.62 -18.65
N GLN A 342 28.02 7.86 -19.29
CA GLN A 342 27.76 9.04 -20.10
C GLN A 342 26.35 9.61 -19.86
N GLU A 343 26.11 10.81 -20.33
CA GLU A 343 24.79 11.44 -20.32
C GLU A 343 23.77 10.60 -21.08
N GLY A 344 22.57 10.44 -20.53
CA GLY A 344 21.51 9.58 -21.05
C GLY A 344 21.52 8.13 -20.54
N ASP A 345 22.59 7.68 -19.87
CA ASP A 345 22.60 6.35 -19.26
C ASP A 345 21.52 6.26 -18.15
N GLU A 346 20.85 5.10 -18.08
CA GLU A 346 19.87 4.83 -17.04
C GLU A 346 20.54 4.58 -15.68
N ALA A 347 19.92 5.09 -14.63
CA ALA A 347 20.29 4.83 -13.25
C ALA A 347 19.07 4.30 -12.48
N ILE A 348 19.26 3.27 -11.67
CA ILE A 348 18.24 2.72 -10.78
C ILE A 348 18.45 3.33 -9.39
N LEU A 349 17.51 4.16 -8.98
CA LEU A 349 17.55 4.85 -7.68
C LEU A 349 17.33 3.87 -6.53
N TRP A 350 16.41 2.90 -6.71
CA TRP A 350 16.19 1.77 -5.81
C TRP A 350 15.40 0.64 -6.51
N GLY A 351 15.52 -0.58 -5.96
CA GLY A 351 14.87 -1.77 -6.47
C GLY A 351 15.64 -2.51 -7.56
N GLY A 352 16.88 -2.14 -7.82
CA GLY A 352 17.82 -2.89 -8.67
C GLY A 352 18.53 -4.03 -7.92
N GLU A 353 19.52 -4.63 -8.58
CA GLU A 353 20.27 -5.77 -8.02
C GLU A 353 21.30 -5.31 -6.96
N VAL A 354 21.91 -4.15 -7.17
CA VAL A 354 22.97 -3.60 -6.30
C VAL A 354 22.64 -2.23 -5.73
N SER A 355 21.53 -1.61 -6.13
CA SER A 355 21.00 -0.41 -5.47
C SER A 355 20.32 -0.75 -4.15
N ASP A 356 20.01 0.27 -3.36
CA ASP A 356 19.14 0.10 -2.20
C ASP A 356 17.79 -0.48 -2.60
N SER A 357 17.20 -1.33 -1.76
CA SER A 357 15.79 -1.71 -1.83
C SER A 357 14.93 -0.70 -1.05
N ALA A 358 13.60 -0.74 -1.21
CA ALA A 358 12.70 0.08 -0.39
C ALA A 358 12.83 -0.26 1.11
N GLU A 359 13.12 -1.51 1.47
CA GLU A 359 13.38 -1.92 2.86
C GLU A 359 14.71 -1.36 3.37
N THR A 360 15.78 -1.44 2.56
CA THR A 360 17.09 -0.85 2.92
C THR A 360 16.97 0.66 3.12
N ILE A 361 16.21 1.34 2.25
CA ILE A 361 15.93 2.77 2.41
C ILE A 361 15.17 3.02 3.71
N ALA A 362 14.14 2.23 4.00
CA ALA A 362 13.35 2.35 5.22
C ALA A 362 14.23 2.27 6.47
N HIS A 363 15.11 1.27 6.56
CA HIS A 363 16.07 1.13 7.66
C HIS A 363 17.05 2.31 7.75
N LYS A 364 17.58 2.78 6.62
CA LYS A 364 18.51 3.92 6.59
C LYS A 364 17.87 5.26 6.99
N THR A 365 16.53 5.34 6.89
CA THR A 365 15.76 6.57 7.12
C THR A 365 14.81 6.49 8.32
N ASP A 366 14.88 5.39 9.11
CA ASP A 366 14.08 5.14 10.31
C ASP A 366 12.57 5.19 10.03
N THR A 367 12.15 4.41 9.02
CA THR A 367 10.76 4.27 8.61
C THR A 367 10.47 2.85 8.13
N ILE A 368 9.36 2.64 7.42
CA ILE A 368 8.91 1.35 6.87
C ILE A 368 8.80 1.41 5.34
N SER A 369 8.91 0.24 4.68
CA SER A 369 8.81 0.13 3.21
C SER A 369 7.53 0.74 2.64
N TYR A 370 6.42 0.70 3.38
CA TYR A 370 5.15 1.33 3.04
C TYR A 370 5.29 2.83 2.76
N GLU A 371 6.01 3.57 3.62
CA GLU A 371 6.20 5.00 3.47
C GLU A 371 7.11 5.31 2.27
N VAL A 372 8.17 4.54 2.08
CA VAL A 372 9.07 4.69 0.94
C VAL A 372 8.31 4.55 -0.37
N LEU A 373 7.50 3.50 -0.51
CA LEU A 373 6.69 3.24 -1.70
C LEU A 373 5.64 4.33 -1.94
N CYS A 374 4.89 4.71 -0.90
CA CYS A 374 3.87 5.76 -0.98
C CYS A 374 4.48 7.15 -1.23
N GLY A 375 5.78 7.33 -0.93
CA GLY A 375 6.52 8.56 -1.13
C GLY A 375 6.84 8.89 -2.59
N VAL A 376 6.71 7.93 -3.52
CA VAL A 376 6.92 8.20 -4.96
C VAL A 376 5.87 9.19 -5.46
N SER A 377 6.33 10.37 -5.85
CA SER A 377 5.50 11.51 -6.23
C SER A 377 4.62 11.21 -7.45
N ARG A 378 3.47 11.89 -7.53
CA ARG A 378 2.59 11.82 -8.71
C ARG A 378 3.20 12.42 -9.97
N ARG A 379 4.24 13.25 -9.88
CA ARG A 379 4.95 13.73 -11.06
C ARG A 379 5.82 12.67 -11.72
N VAL A 380 6.03 11.53 -11.06
CA VAL A 380 6.78 10.39 -11.59
C VAL A 380 5.83 9.50 -12.38
N PRO A 381 6.00 9.32 -13.68
CA PRO A 381 5.17 8.42 -14.47
C PRO A 381 5.30 6.96 -13.99
N ARG A 382 4.19 6.21 -14.00
CA ARG A 382 4.19 4.76 -13.78
C ARG A 382 4.23 4.08 -15.14
N VAL A 383 5.28 3.29 -15.36
CA VAL A 383 5.49 2.50 -16.57
C VAL A 383 5.21 1.04 -16.23
N TYR A 384 4.07 0.55 -16.68
CA TYR A 384 3.64 -0.82 -16.37
C TYR A 384 4.25 -1.80 -17.35
N LEU A 385 4.96 -2.80 -16.80
CA LEU A 385 5.61 -3.87 -17.57
C LEU A 385 4.81 -5.16 -17.46
N GLU A 386 4.63 -5.84 -18.57
CA GLU A 386 4.00 -7.17 -18.64
C GLU A 386 4.68 -7.99 -19.73
N ASN A 387 5.08 -9.24 -19.44
CA ASN A 387 5.80 -10.14 -20.34
C ASN A 387 7.06 -9.50 -20.95
N GLY A 388 7.79 -8.70 -20.15
CA GLY A 388 9.03 -8.03 -20.58
C GLY A 388 8.83 -6.81 -21.51
N GLY A 389 7.59 -6.38 -21.74
CA GLY A 389 7.27 -5.21 -22.57
C GLY A 389 6.47 -4.14 -21.79
N ILE A 390 6.46 -2.91 -22.32
CA ILE A 390 5.61 -1.84 -21.76
C ILE A 390 4.16 -2.08 -22.17
N LYS A 391 3.29 -2.28 -21.20
CA LYS A 391 1.84 -2.43 -21.38
C LYS A 391 1.11 -1.10 -21.40
N ALA A 392 1.42 -0.22 -20.45
CA ALA A 392 0.79 1.08 -20.28
C ALA A 392 1.75 2.07 -19.63
N VAL A 393 1.43 3.34 -19.76
CA VAL A 393 2.09 4.44 -19.03
C VAL A 393 0.98 5.31 -18.44
N GLU A 394 1.11 5.62 -17.16
CA GLU A 394 0.25 6.59 -16.47
C GLU A 394 1.11 7.78 -16.08
N ASP A 395 0.83 8.91 -16.70
CA ASP A 395 1.47 10.19 -16.42
C ASP A 395 0.40 11.18 -15.93
N TRP A 396 0.57 11.68 -14.71
CA TRP A 396 -0.42 12.56 -14.08
C TRP A 396 -0.27 14.04 -14.44
N ILE A 397 0.84 14.39 -15.12
CA ILE A 397 1.13 15.78 -15.50
C ILE A 397 0.77 16.04 -16.97
N LEU A 398 0.86 15.02 -17.81
CA LEU A 398 0.46 15.03 -19.20
C LEU A 398 -0.91 14.44 -19.38
#